data_a0c4851171a94bb540d6a247cbbe22c5
#
_entry.id   a0c4851171a94bb540d6a247cbbe22c5
#
_cell.length_a   1.000
_cell.length_b   1.000
_cell.length_c   1.000
_cell.angle_alpha   90.00
_cell.angle_beta   90.00
_cell.angle_gamma   90.00
#
_symmetry.space_group_name_H-M   'P 1'
#
loop_
_entity.id
_entity.type
_entity.pdbx_description
1 polymer ?
#
loop_
_entity_poly.entity_id
_entity_poly.type
_entity_poly.pdbx_seq_one_letter_code
_entity_poly.pdbx_strand_id
1 'polypeptide(L)'
;MKLLSFFIFLSLPIYYIGAQTIEMNKRFANDSVYLDYINPFYAPIEIKITALDSTKNYIRTKSGALLKHRDTLFSAVVIPSSKVADTSSISSKKYIAFKGSFGDHNSIIDQDYKYTLPYPKGKRYKIIQSFGGKFSHNQPHSRYAIDFGTKIGDTITAVRDGIVFFVKEDSNEYCKTRKCVDKGNKVYILHKDGTMAHYVHLNLNGALVDVGDEVKVGEPIAISGMTGFTTIPHLHLVLYKSNGISIPFYFKNQKTKKLKPGKYYTRKK
;
A
#
# COMPACT_ATOMS: atom_id res chain seq x y z
N MET A 1 20.59 4.74 45.52
CA MET A 1 19.47 3.86 45.18
C MET A 1 19.00 4.28 43.78
N LYS A 2 19.41 3.55 42.73
CA LYS A 2 19.00 3.86 41.34
C LYS A 2 17.61 3.23 41.13
N LEU A 3 16.59 4.06 40.90
CA LEU A 3 15.28 3.59 40.46
C LEU A 3 15.45 3.01 39.04
N LEU A 4 15.31 1.70 38.92
CA LEU A 4 15.10 1.05 37.62
C LEU A 4 13.67 1.36 37.16
N SER A 5 13.52 2.23 36.18
CA SER A 5 12.25 2.46 35.50
C SER A 5 11.91 1.22 34.69
N PHE A 6 10.93 0.45 35.12
CA PHE A 6 10.36 -0.66 34.33
C PHE A 6 9.57 -0.09 33.17
N PHE A 7 10.06 -0.29 31.94
CA PHE A 7 9.33 0.02 30.72
C PHE A 7 8.37 -1.13 30.38
N ILE A 8 7.07 -0.92 30.52
CA ILE A 8 6.05 -1.85 29.99
C ILE A 8 5.79 -1.47 28.55
N PHE A 9 6.23 -2.30 27.60
CA PHE A 9 5.89 -2.18 26.18
C PHE A 9 4.58 -2.91 25.94
N LEU A 10 3.51 -2.17 25.68
CA LEU A 10 2.27 -2.70 25.13
C LEU A 10 2.15 -2.21 23.68
N SER A 11 2.38 -3.10 22.72
CA SER A 11 2.11 -2.82 21.29
C SER A 11 0.63 -3.06 20.98
N LEU A 12 -0.06 -2.05 20.48
CA LEU A 12 -1.41 -2.17 19.93
C LEU A 12 -1.42 -1.61 18.49
N PRO A 13 -1.94 -2.35 17.52
CA PRO A 13 -2.09 -1.83 16.15
C PRO A 13 -3.23 -0.80 16.07
N ILE A 14 -3.05 0.33 15.39
CA ILE A 14 -4.01 1.44 15.47
C ILE A 14 -4.54 1.92 14.12
N TYR A 15 -3.82 1.74 13.02
CA TYR A 15 -4.29 2.27 11.74
C TYR A 15 -4.22 1.22 10.64
N TYR A 16 -5.38 0.93 10.05
CA TYR A 16 -5.50 0.02 8.91
C TYR A 16 -4.98 0.69 7.63
N ILE A 17 -3.91 0.15 7.09
CA ILE A 17 -3.56 0.25 5.68
C ILE A 17 -3.67 -1.19 5.16
N GLY A 18 -4.90 -1.66 4.93
CA GLY A 18 -5.18 -3.07 4.65
C GLY A 18 -5.06 -3.97 5.89
N ALA A 19 -4.62 -5.21 5.73
CA ALA A 19 -4.42 -6.18 6.82
C ALA A 19 -3.20 -5.86 7.72
N GLN A 20 -2.26 -5.01 7.24
CA GLN A 20 -1.11 -4.53 8.00
C GLN A 20 -1.34 -3.11 8.49
N THR A 21 -0.81 -2.78 9.67
CA THR A 21 -1.04 -1.49 10.33
C THR A 21 0.29 -0.88 10.77
N ILE A 22 0.35 0.46 10.84
CA ILE A 22 1.44 1.14 11.57
C ILE A 22 1.39 0.70 13.03
N GLU A 23 2.55 0.32 13.57
CA GLU A 23 2.68 -0.04 14.98
C GLU A 23 2.73 1.23 15.84
N MET A 24 2.10 1.18 17.02
CA MET A 24 2.16 2.27 18.01
C MET A 24 2.59 1.71 19.34
N ASN A 25 3.70 2.22 19.86
CA ASN A 25 4.16 1.93 21.21
C ASN A 25 3.81 3.08 22.15
N LYS A 26 3.50 2.72 23.42
CA LYS A 26 3.22 3.66 24.49
C LYS A 26 4.35 3.61 25.52
N ARG A 27 4.78 4.77 25.99
CA ARG A 27 5.72 4.92 27.09
C ARG A 27 5.16 5.90 28.11
N PHE A 28 5.43 5.66 29.39
CA PHE A 28 5.00 6.49 30.50
C PHE A 28 6.24 7.05 31.18
N ALA A 29 6.37 8.36 31.25
CA ALA A 29 7.46 9.04 31.95
C ALA A 29 7.08 10.50 32.25
N ASN A 30 7.62 11.08 33.33
CA ASN A 30 7.49 12.50 33.64
C ASN A 30 6.04 13.03 33.53
N ASP A 31 5.09 12.33 34.19
CA ASP A 31 3.66 12.64 34.18
C ASP A 31 3.04 12.79 32.79
N SER A 32 3.57 12.08 31.82
CA SER A 32 3.11 12.11 30.44
C SER A 32 3.09 10.72 29.80
N VAL A 33 2.20 10.56 28.85
CA VAL A 33 2.12 9.43 27.93
C VAL A 33 2.76 9.83 26.61
N TYR A 34 3.70 9.04 26.14
CA TYR A 34 4.39 9.20 24.87
C TYR A 34 3.88 8.13 23.90
N LEU A 35 3.48 8.53 22.71
CA LEU A 35 3.14 7.61 21.63
C LEU A 35 4.25 7.65 20.58
N ASP A 36 4.82 6.48 20.30
CA ASP A 36 5.83 6.28 19.26
C ASP A 36 5.21 5.51 18.12
N TYR A 37 5.51 5.88 16.86
CA TYR A 37 5.01 5.18 15.68
C TYR A 37 6.16 4.49 14.95
N ILE A 38 5.97 3.22 14.61
CA ILE A 38 6.96 2.38 13.93
C ILE A 38 6.41 2.00 12.56
N ASN A 39 7.23 2.09 11.52
CA ASN A 39 6.90 1.58 10.20
C ASN A 39 7.26 0.08 10.10
N PRO A 40 6.30 -0.86 10.13
CA PRO A 40 6.58 -2.28 9.95
C PRO A 40 6.74 -2.69 8.48
N PHE A 41 6.39 -1.81 7.52
CA PHE A 41 6.37 -2.13 6.09
C PHE A 41 7.75 -2.03 5.47
N TYR A 42 8.02 -2.85 4.47
CA TYR A 42 9.23 -2.76 3.63
C TYR A 42 9.23 -1.56 2.68
N ALA A 43 8.11 -0.84 2.55
CA ALA A 43 8.04 0.43 1.83
C ALA A 43 8.16 1.62 2.79
N PRO A 44 8.77 2.75 2.37
CA PRO A 44 8.71 3.99 3.12
C PRO A 44 7.27 4.44 3.33
N ILE A 45 6.99 5.07 4.46
CA ILE A 45 5.71 5.69 4.78
C ILE A 45 5.92 7.15 5.14
N GLU A 46 5.19 8.03 4.51
CA GLU A 46 5.03 9.41 4.95
C GLU A 46 3.85 9.47 5.91
N ILE A 47 4.09 9.95 7.12
CA ILE A 47 3.03 10.16 8.11
C ILE A 47 2.85 11.64 8.39
N LYS A 48 1.59 12.03 8.61
CA LYS A 48 1.19 13.37 9.06
C LYS A 48 0.34 13.22 10.31
N ILE A 49 0.69 13.99 11.35
CA ILE A 49 0.00 14.00 12.64
C ILE A 49 -0.50 15.41 12.90
N THR A 50 -1.77 15.54 13.24
CA THR A 50 -2.37 16.83 13.58
C THR A 50 -3.17 16.68 14.87
N ALA A 51 -2.92 17.52 15.87
CA ALA A 51 -3.72 17.55 17.08
C ALA A 51 -5.17 17.94 16.75
N LEU A 52 -6.13 17.31 17.40
CA LEU A 52 -7.53 17.72 17.28
C LEU A 52 -7.76 19.09 17.98
N ASP A 53 -8.72 19.86 17.53
CA ASP A 53 -9.04 21.16 18.14
C ASP A 53 -9.34 21.06 19.64
N SER A 54 -9.96 19.98 20.08
CA SER A 54 -10.25 19.69 21.49
C SER A 54 -9.00 19.37 22.31
N THR A 55 -7.87 19.07 21.70
CA THR A 55 -6.66 18.57 22.38
C THR A 55 -5.40 19.42 22.16
N LYS A 56 -5.39 20.27 21.13
CA LYS A 56 -4.21 21.03 20.69
C LYS A 56 -3.59 21.92 21.78
N ASN A 57 -4.37 22.33 22.78
CA ASN A 57 -3.91 23.22 23.85
C ASN A 57 -3.13 22.48 24.96
N TYR A 58 -3.17 21.15 25.01
CA TYR A 58 -2.52 20.39 26.08
C TYR A 58 -1.66 19.23 25.61
N ILE A 59 -1.73 18.82 24.32
CA ILE A 59 -0.82 17.83 23.77
C ILE A 59 0.28 18.48 22.92
N ARG A 60 1.41 17.77 22.77
CA ARG A 60 2.45 18.10 21.81
C ARG A 60 2.50 17.03 20.75
N THR A 61 2.65 17.43 19.48
CA THR A 61 2.76 16.51 18.34
C THR A 61 3.94 16.89 17.45
N LYS A 62 4.61 15.91 16.89
CA LYS A 62 5.42 16.09 15.69
C LYS A 62 4.49 16.16 14.49
N SER A 63 4.69 17.11 13.58
CA SER A 63 3.78 17.34 12.44
C SER A 63 3.76 16.18 11.44
N GLY A 64 4.88 15.45 11.32
CA GLY A 64 5.01 14.28 10.45
C GLY A 64 6.45 13.83 10.28
N ALA A 65 6.63 12.73 9.56
CA ALA A 65 7.92 12.16 9.21
C ALA A 65 7.82 11.24 7.99
N LEU A 66 8.95 11.03 7.31
CA LEU A 66 9.18 9.90 6.42
C LEU A 66 9.85 8.80 7.23
N LEU A 67 9.23 7.65 7.33
CA LEU A 67 9.74 6.48 8.03
C LEU A 67 10.08 5.38 7.03
N LYS A 68 11.33 4.95 6.98
CA LYS A 68 11.76 3.74 6.25
C LYS A 68 11.36 2.49 7.05
N HIS A 69 11.61 1.31 6.49
CA HIS A 69 11.35 0.04 7.18
C HIS A 69 12.00 0.01 8.57
N ARG A 70 11.20 -0.31 9.59
CA ARG A 70 11.59 -0.35 11.01
C ARG A 70 11.98 0.98 11.66
N ASP A 71 11.94 2.10 10.93
CA ASP A 71 12.13 3.41 11.55
C ASP A 71 11.03 3.69 12.58
N THR A 72 11.42 4.40 13.64
CA THR A 72 10.52 4.82 14.72
C THR A 72 10.47 6.33 14.85
N LEU A 73 9.28 6.91 14.80
CA LEU A 73 9.05 8.29 15.20
C LEU A 73 8.79 8.34 16.71
N PHE A 74 9.84 8.55 17.47
CA PHE A 74 9.77 8.65 18.94
C PHE A 74 9.03 9.91 19.38
N SER A 75 8.24 9.80 20.45
CA SER A 75 7.50 10.93 21.05
C SER A 75 6.69 11.70 20.01
N ALA A 76 6.09 10.97 19.08
CA ALA A 76 5.28 11.55 18.01
C ALA A 76 4.08 12.32 18.54
N VAL A 77 3.52 11.85 19.69
CA VAL A 77 2.48 12.52 20.47
C VAL A 77 2.86 12.44 21.94
N VAL A 78 2.72 13.54 22.66
CA VAL A 78 2.93 13.62 24.10
C VAL A 78 1.66 14.15 24.75
N ILE A 79 1.10 13.38 25.68
CA ILE A 79 -0.18 13.66 26.35
C ILE A 79 0.07 13.71 27.86
N PRO A 80 -0.29 14.80 28.59
CA PRO A 80 -0.20 14.81 30.05
C PRO A 80 -1.05 13.70 30.65
N SER A 81 -0.51 12.96 31.64
CA SER A 81 -1.22 11.82 32.25
C SER A 81 -2.56 12.24 32.87
N SER A 82 -2.66 13.48 33.40
CA SER A 82 -3.90 14.05 33.93
C SER A 82 -5.03 14.21 32.89
N LYS A 83 -4.71 14.11 31.59
CA LYS A 83 -5.68 14.19 30.48
C LYS A 83 -6.02 12.81 29.88
N VAL A 84 -5.53 11.73 30.48
CA VAL A 84 -5.76 10.36 30.03
C VAL A 84 -6.59 9.65 31.09
N ALA A 85 -7.86 9.33 30.78
CA ALA A 85 -8.76 8.68 31.72
C ALA A 85 -8.36 7.24 32.05
N ASP A 86 -7.82 6.52 31.06
CA ASP A 86 -7.32 5.16 31.20
C ASP A 86 -6.06 4.98 30.36
N THR A 87 -4.95 4.71 31.04
CA THR A 87 -3.64 4.51 30.41
C THR A 87 -3.49 3.14 29.77
N SER A 88 -4.30 2.16 30.13
CA SER A 88 -4.28 0.81 29.56
C SER A 88 -4.86 0.78 28.15
N SER A 89 -5.89 1.59 27.86
CA SER A 89 -6.66 1.59 26.62
C SER A 89 -6.61 2.93 25.87
N ILE A 90 -5.41 3.51 25.69
CA ILE A 90 -5.27 4.79 24.99
C ILE A 90 -5.52 4.59 23.48
N SER A 91 -6.55 5.24 22.96
CA SER A 91 -6.78 5.40 21.52
C SER A 91 -6.29 6.77 21.06
N SER A 92 -5.26 6.80 20.19
CA SER A 92 -4.73 8.05 19.66
C SER A 92 -5.75 8.87 18.88
N LYS A 93 -6.79 8.22 18.32
CA LYS A 93 -7.92 8.88 17.60
C LYS A 93 -8.68 9.90 18.45
N LYS A 94 -8.59 9.80 19.79
CA LYS A 94 -9.18 10.78 20.71
C LYS A 94 -8.39 12.10 20.78
N TYR A 95 -7.15 12.09 20.33
CA TYR A 95 -6.20 13.19 20.51
C TYR A 95 -5.71 13.79 19.21
N ILE A 96 -5.60 12.98 18.17
CA ILE A 96 -4.99 13.37 16.89
C ILE A 96 -5.77 12.85 15.68
N ALA A 97 -5.65 13.59 14.57
CA ALA A 97 -5.85 13.07 13.23
C ALA A 97 -4.51 12.54 12.71
N PHE A 98 -4.52 11.31 12.19
CA PHE A 98 -3.35 10.64 11.62
C PHE A 98 -3.61 10.32 10.15
N LYS A 99 -2.64 10.62 9.28
CA LYS A 99 -2.65 10.24 7.86
C LYS A 99 -1.32 9.60 7.51
N GLY A 100 -1.38 8.42 6.91
CA GLY A 100 -0.21 7.72 6.36
C GLY A 100 -0.37 7.51 4.86
N SER A 101 0.73 7.57 4.11
CA SER A 101 0.79 7.21 2.70
C SER A 101 2.11 6.53 2.38
N PHE A 102 2.05 5.46 1.57
CA PHE A 102 3.27 4.80 1.10
C PHE A 102 4.05 5.68 0.12
N GLY A 103 5.37 5.48 0.15
CA GLY A 103 6.34 6.11 -0.73
C GLY A 103 7.14 7.22 -0.08
N ASP A 104 8.21 7.61 -0.76
CA ASP A 104 9.06 8.76 -0.42
C ASP A 104 8.91 9.81 -1.52
N HIS A 105 8.46 11.02 -1.17
CA HIS A 105 8.28 12.11 -2.12
C HIS A 105 9.59 12.61 -2.72
N ASN A 106 10.75 12.31 -2.10
CA ASN A 106 12.08 12.64 -2.62
C ASN A 106 12.60 11.58 -3.61
N SER A 107 11.89 10.48 -3.83
CA SER A 107 12.33 9.44 -4.78
C SER A 107 12.41 9.97 -6.20
N ILE A 108 13.55 9.72 -6.85
CA ILE A 108 13.78 10.04 -8.26
C ILE A 108 13.32 8.88 -9.11
N ILE A 109 12.14 9.03 -9.72
CA ILE A 109 11.49 8.00 -10.51
C ILE A 109 12.13 7.92 -11.91
N ASP A 110 12.46 6.72 -12.37
CA ASP A 110 12.84 6.47 -13.76
C ASP A 110 11.60 6.45 -14.67
N GLN A 111 11.30 7.60 -15.27
CA GLN A 111 10.12 7.77 -16.16
C GLN A 111 10.26 7.02 -17.49
N ASP A 112 11.48 6.66 -17.89
CA ASP A 112 11.76 5.94 -19.15
C ASP A 112 11.82 4.43 -18.98
N TYR A 113 11.71 3.92 -17.76
CA TYR A 113 11.71 2.48 -17.53
C TYR A 113 10.57 1.79 -18.27
N LYS A 114 10.92 0.70 -18.99
CA LYS A 114 9.94 -0.13 -19.71
C LYS A 114 9.67 -1.41 -18.92
N TYR A 115 8.44 -1.55 -18.49
CA TYR A 115 7.95 -2.68 -17.71
C TYR A 115 7.75 -3.93 -18.57
N THR A 116 7.70 -5.08 -17.95
CA THR A 116 7.32 -6.34 -18.60
C THR A 116 5.82 -6.57 -18.43
N LEU A 117 5.13 -7.17 -19.41
CA LEU A 117 3.72 -7.52 -19.27
C LEU A 117 3.52 -8.49 -18.09
N PRO A 118 2.43 -8.33 -17.29
CA PRO A 118 2.24 -8.98 -15.98
C PRO A 118 1.77 -10.44 -16.05
N TYR A 119 2.23 -11.22 -17.01
CA TYR A 119 1.87 -12.62 -17.21
C TYR A 119 3.00 -13.42 -17.86
N PRO A 120 2.99 -14.77 -17.81
CA PRO A 120 4.06 -15.61 -18.33
C PRO A 120 4.34 -15.40 -19.83
N LYS A 121 5.59 -15.68 -20.24
CA LYS A 121 5.99 -15.66 -21.66
C LYS A 121 5.06 -16.51 -22.52
N GLY A 122 4.71 -16.02 -23.71
CA GLY A 122 3.78 -16.66 -24.65
C GLY A 122 2.29 -16.41 -24.36
N LYS A 123 1.91 -16.02 -23.17
CA LYS A 123 0.53 -15.67 -22.84
C LYS A 123 0.10 -14.34 -23.48
N ARG A 124 -1.20 -14.23 -23.73
CA ARG A 124 -1.82 -13.13 -24.45
C ARG A 124 -3.15 -12.75 -23.81
N TYR A 125 -3.31 -11.47 -23.45
CA TYR A 125 -4.57 -10.98 -22.87
C TYR A 125 -5.09 -9.72 -23.57
N LYS A 126 -6.41 -9.59 -23.57
CA LYS A 126 -7.12 -8.40 -24.06
C LYS A 126 -7.04 -7.29 -23.01
N ILE A 127 -6.82 -6.06 -23.44
CA ILE A 127 -6.98 -4.91 -22.56
C ILE A 127 -8.47 -4.57 -22.46
N ILE A 128 -9.00 -4.58 -21.25
CA ILE A 128 -10.39 -4.22 -20.94
C ILE A 128 -10.49 -2.70 -20.82
N GLN A 129 -9.66 -2.10 -19.97
CA GLN A 129 -9.57 -0.67 -19.73
C GLN A 129 -8.10 -0.23 -19.68
N SER A 130 -7.82 1.00 -20.06
CA SER A 130 -6.49 1.59 -20.06
C SER A 130 -6.52 2.98 -19.43
N PHE A 131 -5.43 3.72 -19.52
CA PHE A 131 -5.28 5.07 -18.96
C PHE A 131 -6.45 5.99 -19.31
N GLY A 132 -7.02 6.64 -18.30
CA GLY A 132 -8.14 7.56 -18.45
C GLY A 132 -9.45 6.88 -18.82
N GLY A 133 -9.58 5.57 -18.58
CA GLY A 133 -10.82 4.83 -18.83
C GLY A 133 -12.00 5.36 -18.01
N LYS A 134 -13.15 5.55 -18.66
CA LYS A 134 -14.29 6.28 -18.06
C LYS A 134 -14.93 5.55 -16.86
N PHE A 135 -14.84 4.21 -16.81
CA PHE A 135 -15.52 3.43 -15.78
C PHE A 135 -14.89 3.61 -14.38
N SER A 136 -13.56 3.40 -14.26
CA SER A 136 -12.86 3.46 -12.97
C SER A 136 -11.49 4.14 -13.02
N HIS A 137 -10.92 4.40 -14.22
CA HIS A 137 -9.59 4.99 -14.38
C HIS A 137 -9.65 6.51 -14.60
N ASN A 138 -10.47 7.22 -13.82
CA ASN A 138 -10.74 8.66 -13.97
C ASN A 138 -10.33 9.50 -12.75
N GLN A 139 -9.80 8.87 -11.69
CA GLN A 139 -9.35 9.54 -10.48
C GLN A 139 -7.80 9.60 -10.43
N PRO A 140 -7.18 10.53 -9.68
CA PRO A 140 -5.72 10.64 -9.57
C PRO A 140 -5.02 9.32 -9.22
N HIS A 141 -5.63 8.51 -8.35
CA HIS A 141 -5.09 7.22 -7.93
C HIS A 141 -5.30 6.09 -8.95
N SER A 142 -6.15 6.24 -9.95
CA SER A 142 -6.45 5.18 -10.93
C SER A 142 -6.25 5.59 -12.39
N ARG A 143 -5.99 6.86 -12.65
CA ARG A 143 -5.91 7.41 -14.02
C ARG A 143 -4.99 6.62 -14.95
N TYR A 144 -3.90 6.11 -14.43
CA TYR A 144 -2.92 5.37 -15.21
C TYR A 144 -2.95 3.86 -14.94
N ALA A 145 -4.08 3.32 -14.49
CA ALA A 145 -4.27 1.88 -14.38
C ALA A 145 -4.57 1.23 -15.73
N ILE A 146 -4.29 -0.08 -15.81
CA ILE A 146 -4.59 -0.94 -16.96
C ILE A 146 -5.25 -2.22 -16.45
N ASP A 147 -6.38 -2.58 -17.06
CA ASP A 147 -7.10 -3.82 -16.76
C ASP A 147 -6.83 -4.85 -17.86
N PHE A 148 -6.18 -5.95 -17.48
CA PHE A 148 -5.88 -7.09 -18.35
C PHE A 148 -6.95 -8.16 -18.15
N GLY A 149 -7.64 -8.55 -19.21
CA GLY A 149 -8.72 -9.55 -19.21
C GLY A 149 -8.21 -10.98 -18.98
N THR A 150 -7.68 -11.21 -17.80
CA THR A 150 -7.25 -12.54 -17.33
C THR A 150 -8.45 -13.38 -16.93
N LYS A 151 -8.28 -14.70 -16.88
CA LYS A 151 -9.26 -15.62 -16.29
C LYS A 151 -8.92 -15.83 -14.81
N ILE A 152 -9.91 -16.24 -14.02
CA ILE A 152 -9.65 -16.76 -12.67
C ILE A 152 -8.70 -17.95 -12.79
N GLY A 153 -7.64 -17.99 -11.99
CA GLY A 153 -6.62 -19.02 -12.04
C GLY A 153 -5.40 -18.73 -12.93
N ASP A 154 -5.43 -17.65 -13.71
CA ASP A 154 -4.26 -17.25 -14.52
C ASP A 154 -3.12 -16.74 -13.64
N THR A 155 -1.90 -17.15 -13.97
CA THR A 155 -0.69 -16.68 -13.27
C THR A 155 -0.37 -15.22 -13.58
N ILE A 156 -0.17 -14.42 -12.56
CA ILE A 156 0.31 -13.04 -12.62
C ILE A 156 1.80 -13.00 -12.29
N THR A 157 2.56 -12.19 -13.02
CA THR A 157 4.01 -12.07 -12.84
C THR A 157 4.43 -10.63 -12.54
N ALA A 158 5.54 -10.48 -11.81
CA ALA A 158 6.12 -9.17 -11.50
C ALA A 158 6.51 -8.41 -12.79
N VAL A 159 6.09 -7.14 -12.87
CA VAL A 159 6.38 -6.27 -14.03
C VAL A 159 7.80 -5.69 -14.01
N ARG A 160 8.46 -5.70 -12.84
CA ARG A 160 9.79 -5.19 -12.55
C ARG A 160 10.31 -5.82 -11.26
N ASP A 161 11.64 -5.90 -11.09
CA ASP A 161 12.27 -6.32 -9.84
C ASP A 161 11.84 -5.40 -8.68
N GLY A 162 11.72 -5.98 -7.49
CA GLY A 162 11.36 -5.21 -6.30
C GLY A 162 11.19 -6.05 -5.06
N ILE A 163 10.72 -5.41 -3.99
CA ILE A 163 10.39 -6.06 -2.71
C ILE A 163 8.88 -6.00 -2.46
N VAL A 164 8.29 -7.11 -2.07
CA VAL A 164 6.89 -7.20 -1.68
C VAL A 164 6.70 -6.50 -0.34
N PHE A 165 5.86 -5.46 -0.29
CA PHE A 165 5.63 -4.72 0.95
C PHE A 165 4.21 -4.83 1.49
N PHE A 166 3.30 -5.42 0.72
CA PHE A 166 1.92 -5.62 1.14
C PHE A 166 1.29 -6.80 0.41
N VAL A 167 0.59 -7.66 1.15
CA VAL A 167 -0.22 -8.78 0.65
C VAL A 167 -1.56 -8.78 1.35
N LYS A 168 -2.65 -8.92 0.59
CA LYS A 168 -4.00 -9.23 1.06
C LYS A 168 -4.58 -10.31 0.16
N GLU A 169 -5.04 -11.43 0.74
CA GLU A 169 -5.53 -12.57 -0.04
C GLU A 169 -6.71 -13.32 0.61
N ASP A 170 -7.29 -12.74 1.66
CA ASP A 170 -8.26 -13.36 2.57
C ASP A 170 -9.73 -13.20 2.13
N SER A 171 -9.98 -12.57 0.98
CA SER A 171 -11.34 -12.31 0.50
C SER A 171 -11.73 -13.18 -0.68
N ASN A 172 -12.98 -13.64 -0.71
CA ASN A 172 -13.65 -14.23 -1.88
C ASN A 172 -14.84 -13.37 -2.37
N GLU A 173 -15.00 -12.17 -1.80
CA GLU A 173 -16.12 -11.29 -2.08
C GLU A 173 -15.83 -10.35 -3.25
N TYR A 174 -16.86 -10.09 -4.07
CA TYR A 174 -16.83 -9.04 -5.07
C TYR A 174 -18.20 -8.38 -5.23
N CYS A 175 -18.24 -7.16 -5.74
CA CYS A 175 -19.47 -6.51 -6.15
C CYS A 175 -19.21 -5.38 -7.16
N LYS A 176 -20.29 -4.93 -7.82
CA LYS A 176 -20.27 -3.90 -8.87
C LYS A 176 -20.22 -2.46 -8.35
N THR A 177 -20.03 -2.26 -7.05
CA THR A 177 -20.03 -0.95 -6.41
C THR A 177 -18.74 -0.72 -5.62
N ARG A 178 -18.40 0.56 -5.38
CA ARG A 178 -17.21 0.94 -4.59
C ARG A 178 -17.22 0.44 -3.14
N LYS A 179 -18.35 -0.05 -2.63
CA LYS A 179 -18.45 -0.67 -1.29
C LYS A 179 -17.54 -1.90 -1.12
N CYS A 180 -17.19 -2.57 -2.24
CA CYS A 180 -16.31 -3.73 -2.23
C CYS A 180 -14.83 -3.41 -2.51
N VAL A 181 -14.39 -2.15 -2.56
CA VAL A 181 -12.98 -1.81 -2.83
C VAL A 181 -12.04 -2.50 -1.85
N ASP A 182 -12.41 -2.54 -0.56
CA ASP A 182 -11.59 -3.16 0.50
C ASP A 182 -11.56 -4.68 0.45
N LYS A 183 -12.49 -5.29 -0.31
CA LYS A 183 -12.58 -6.75 -0.51
C LYS A 183 -11.63 -7.26 -1.61
N GLY A 184 -10.96 -6.37 -2.34
CA GLY A 184 -10.02 -6.76 -3.39
C GLY A 184 -8.73 -7.33 -2.82
N ASN A 185 -8.40 -8.59 -3.18
CA ASN A 185 -7.10 -9.18 -2.89
C ASN A 185 -6.03 -8.53 -3.76
N LYS A 186 -4.82 -8.38 -3.22
CA LYS A 186 -3.79 -7.56 -3.84
C LYS A 186 -2.38 -7.90 -3.35
N VAL A 187 -1.41 -7.71 -4.22
CA VAL A 187 0.04 -7.73 -3.93
C VAL A 187 0.62 -6.40 -4.36
N TYR A 188 1.45 -5.79 -3.50
CA TYR A 188 2.13 -4.53 -3.79
C TYR A 188 3.65 -4.72 -3.73
N ILE A 189 4.34 -4.20 -4.74
CA ILE A 189 5.80 -4.33 -4.90
C ILE A 189 6.42 -2.94 -5.00
N LEU A 190 7.40 -2.67 -4.15
CA LEU A 190 8.25 -1.47 -4.19
C LEU A 190 9.44 -1.72 -5.10
N HIS A 191 9.69 -0.84 -6.06
CA HIS A 191 10.84 -0.87 -6.94
C HIS A 191 11.97 0.04 -6.45
N LYS A 192 13.19 -0.20 -6.94
CA LYS A 192 14.41 0.52 -6.51
C LYS A 192 14.32 2.04 -6.64
N ASP A 193 13.57 2.57 -7.60
CA ASP A 193 13.40 4.00 -7.84
C ASP A 193 12.25 4.63 -7.03
N GLY A 194 11.63 3.87 -6.12
CA GLY A 194 10.52 4.34 -5.29
C GLY A 194 9.14 4.22 -5.95
N THR A 195 9.04 3.76 -7.21
CA THR A 195 7.74 3.42 -7.80
C THR A 195 7.16 2.16 -7.16
N MET A 196 5.85 2.07 -7.05
CA MET A 196 5.13 0.96 -6.44
C MET A 196 4.13 0.37 -7.43
N ALA A 197 4.23 -0.93 -7.71
CA ALA A 197 3.27 -1.65 -8.54
C ALA A 197 2.21 -2.33 -7.67
N HIS A 198 0.94 -2.07 -7.96
CA HIS A 198 -0.21 -2.69 -7.29
C HIS A 198 -0.92 -3.63 -8.26
N TYR A 199 -1.02 -4.90 -7.87
CA TYR A 199 -1.73 -5.97 -8.57
C TYR A 199 -2.99 -6.29 -7.78
N VAL A 200 -4.17 -6.08 -8.37
CA VAL A 200 -5.46 -6.13 -7.66
C VAL A 200 -6.43 -7.09 -8.35
N HIS A 201 -7.49 -7.47 -7.63
CA HIS A 201 -8.51 -8.46 -7.99
C HIS A 201 -7.97 -9.89 -8.06
N LEU A 202 -6.99 -10.20 -7.21
CA LEU A 202 -6.39 -11.52 -7.10
C LEU A 202 -7.36 -12.53 -6.49
N ASN A 203 -7.07 -13.83 -6.63
CA ASN A 203 -7.88 -14.90 -6.09
C ASN A 203 -7.79 -14.97 -4.56
N LEU A 204 -8.76 -15.67 -3.92
CA LEU A 204 -8.64 -16.07 -2.52
C LEU A 204 -7.41 -16.97 -2.36
N ASN A 205 -6.56 -16.70 -1.36
CA ASN A 205 -5.28 -17.38 -1.12
C ASN A 205 -4.43 -17.45 -2.41
N GLY A 206 -4.47 -16.37 -3.20
CA GLY A 206 -3.86 -16.32 -4.51
C GLY A 206 -2.50 -15.61 -4.56
N ALA A 207 -1.94 -15.17 -3.45
CA ALA A 207 -0.56 -14.71 -3.40
C ALA A 207 0.39 -15.91 -3.51
N LEU A 208 1.47 -15.76 -4.27
CA LEU A 208 2.56 -16.74 -4.41
C LEU A 208 3.85 -16.24 -3.75
N VAL A 209 3.75 -15.13 -3.05
CA VAL A 209 4.86 -14.42 -2.40
C VAL A 209 4.38 -13.85 -1.07
N ASP A 210 5.31 -13.70 -0.14
CA ASP A 210 5.09 -13.12 1.18
C ASP A 210 5.65 -11.70 1.27
N VAL A 211 5.20 -10.96 2.30
CA VAL A 211 5.74 -9.63 2.60
C VAL A 211 7.21 -9.73 3.02
N GLY A 212 8.08 -8.99 2.33
CA GLY A 212 9.52 -9.01 2.51
C GLY A 212 10.26 -9.78 1.40
N ASP A 213 9.56 -10.54 0.57
CA ASP A 213 10.19 -11.25 -0.54
C ASP A 213 10.76 -10.30 -1.59
N GLU A 214 11.97 -10.58 -2.05
CA GLU A 214 12.55 -9.97 -3.22
C GLU A 214 12.12 -10.75 -4.47
N VAL A 215 11.48 -10.08 -5.42
CA VAL A 215 11.00 -10.68 -6.66
C VAL A 215 11.74 -10.13 -7.87
N LYS A 216 11.92 -10.97 -8.87
CA LYS A 216 12.50 -10.62 -10.16
C LYS A 216 11.43 -10.39 -11.23
N VAL A 217 11.74 -9.53 -12.20
CA VAL A 217 10.84 -9.28 -13.34
C VAL A 217 10.43 -10.59 -14.01
N GLY A 218 9.13 -10.80 -14.09
CA GLY A 218 8.56 -12.00 -14.73
C GLY A 218 8.40 -13.21 -13.84
N GLU A 219 8.77 -13.12 -12.58
CA GLU A 219 8.54 -14.12 -11.56
C GLU A 219 7.04 -14.22 -11.24
N PRO A 220 6.47 -15.43 -11.06
CA PRO A 220 5.10 -15.60 -10.58
C PRO A 220 4.93 -15.01 -9.18
N ILE A 221 3.93 -14.14 -9.02
CA ILE A 221 3.67 -13.45 -7.74
C ILE A 221 2.26 -13.65 -7.23
N ALA A 222 1.33 -14.02 -8.12
CA ALA A 222 -0.06 -14.20 -7.71
C ALA A 222 -0.88 -14.98 -8.75
N ILE A 223 -2.08 -15.37 -8.34
CA ILE A 223 -3.13 -15.94 -9.18
C ILE A 223 -4.24 -14.91 -9.37
N SER A 224 -4.64 -14.67 -10.62
CA SER A 224 -5.73 -13.78 -10.98
C SER A 224 -7.07 -14.30 -10.47
N GLY A 225 -7.94 -13.38 -10.05
CA GLY A 225 -9.25 -13.70 -9.51
C GLY A 225 -10.34 -12.72 -9.95
N MET A 226 -11.32 -12.52 -9.06
CA MET A 226 -12.45 -11.60 -9.25
C MET A 226 -12.90 -11.04 -7.90
N THR A 227 -11.98 -10.58 -7.06
CA THR A 227 -12.30 -10.04 -5.73
C THR A 227 -12.38 -8.51 -5.72
N GLY A 228 -13.20 -7.95 -4.84
CA GLY A 228 -13.32 -6.50 -4.67
C GLY A 228 -14.32 -5.81 -5.60
N PHE A 229 -14.05 -4.55 -5.93
CA PHE A 229 -14.88 -3.75 -6.85
C PHE A 229 -14.58 -4.15 -8.30
N THR A 230 -15.32 -5.10 -8.82
CA THR A 230 -15.18 -5.61 -10.19
C THR A 230 -16.48 -6.16 -10.74
N THR A 231 -16.59 -6.25 -12.07
CA THR A 231 -17.74 -6.81 -12.78
C THR A 231 -17.41 -8.07 -13.55
N ILE A 232 -16.13 -8.30 -13.84
CA ILE A 232 -15.61 -9.45 -14.59
C ILE A 232 -14.22 -9.81 -14.10
N PRO A 233 -13.75 -11.05 -14.27
CA PRO A 233 -12.37 -11.40 -13.95
C PRO A 233 -11.37 -10.57 -14.74
N HIS A 234 -10.39 -9.98 -14.07
CA HIS A 234 -9.29 -9.24 -14.68
C HIS A 234 -8.18 -8.96 -13.65
N LEU A 235 -6.98 -8.69 -14.14
CA LEU A 235 -5.94 -8.07 -13.36
C LEU A 235 -6.02 -6.55 -13.53
N HIS A 236 -6.25 -5.82 -12.46
CA HIS A 236 -6.03 -4.38 -12.38
C HIS A 236 -4.59 -4.11 -11.97
N LEU A 237 -3.81 -3.48 -12.84
CA LEU A 237 -2.42 -3.07 -12.59
C LEU A 237 -2.30 -1.56 -12.63
N VAL A 238 -1.73 -0.99 -11.57
CA VAL A 238 -1.43 0.43 -11.50
C VAL A 238 -0.07 0.66 -10.86
N LEU A 239 0.65 1.69 -11.33
CA LEU A 239 1.88 2.14 -10.71
C LEU A 239 1.66 3.47 -9.98
N TYR A 240 2.26 3.58 -8.82
CA TYR A 240 2.20 4.78 -7.98
C TYR A 240 3.59 5.37 -7.74
N LYS A 241 3.61 6.66 -7.53
CA LYS A 241 4.62 7.35 -6.73
C LYS A 241 4.05 7.61 -5.33
N SER A 242 4.82 8.29 -4.47
CA SER A 242 4.35 8.69 -3.14
C SER A 242 2.95 9.37 -3.17
N ASN A 243 2.27 9.37 -2.04
CA ASN A 243 0.94 9.94 -1.87
C ASN A 243 -0.18 9.31 -2.72
N GLY A 244 -0.01 8.07 -3.16
CA GLY A 244 -1.03 7.32 -3.90
C GLY A 244 -1.40 7.93 -5.26
N ILE A 245 -0.48 8.69 -5.87
CA ILE A 245 -0.68 9.28 -7.20
C ILE A 245 -0.23 8.28 -8.24
N SER A 246 -1.16 7.82 -9.09
CA SER A 246 -0.83 6.94 -10.20
C SER A 246 0.03 7.66 -11.25
N ILE A 247 0.96 6.94 -11.85
CA ILE A 247 1.89 7.44 -12.87
C ILE A 247 1.75 6.66 -14.17
N PRO A 248 1.98 7.29 -15.35
CA PRO A 248 2.00 6.58 -16.62
C PRO A 248 3.19 5.63 -16.66
N PHE A 249 2.99 4.46 -17.28
CA PHE A 249 4.02 3.45 -17.48
C PHE A 249 3.82 2.72 -18.80
N TYR A 250 4.90 2.15 -19.33
CA TYR A 250 4.92 1.58 -20.68
C TYR A 250 5.64 0.24 -20.67
N PHE A 251 5.27 -0.64 -21.61
CA PHE A 251 5.80 -2.01 -21.66
C PHE A 251 6.86 -2.18 -22.73
N LYS A 252 7.84 -3.05 -22.44
CA LYS A 252 8.84 -3.50 -23.41
C LYS A 252 8.18 -4.18 -24.61
N ASN A 253 8.81 -4.07 -25.77
CA ASN A 253 8.43 -4.78 -26.99
C ASN A 253 7.01 -4.50 -27.48
N GLN A 254 6.41 -3.36 -27.11
CA GLN A 254 5.12 -2.93 -27.64
C GLN A 254 5.30 -1.82 -28.68
N LYS A 255 4.56 -1.93 -29.81
CA LYS A 255 4.61 -0.94 -30.89
C LYS A 255 4.04 0.42 -30.50
N THR A 256 3.15 0.46 -29.49
CA THR A 256 2.51 1.68 -29.00
C THR A 256 2.88 1.93 -27.55
N LYS A 257 3.17 3.20 -27.19
CA LYS A 257 3.44 3.57 -25.79
C LYS A 257 2.26 3.18 -24.89
N LYS A 258 1.03 3.48 -25.28
CA LYS A 258 -0.20 3.19 -24.52
C LYS A 258 -0.88 1.94 -25.07
N LEU A 259 -1.18 0.95 -24.22
CA LEU A 259 -2.00 -0.20 -24.59
C LEU A 259 -3.45 0.24 -24.85
N LYS A 260 -4.05 -0.25 -25.94
CA LYS A 260 -5.39 0.17 -26.40
C LYS A 260 -6.46 -0.81 -25.91
N PRO A 261 -7.59 -0.34 -25.32
CA PRO A 261 -8.73 -1.18 -25.00
C PRO A 261 -9.19 -1.99 -26.24
N GLY A 262 -9.66 -3.20 -26.03
CA GLY A 262 -10.12 -4.12 -27.06
C GLY A 262 -9.00 -4.86 -27.82
N LYS A 263 -7.74 -4.43 -27.69
CA LYS A 263 -6.59 -5.09 -28.34
C LYS A 263 -5.94 -6.11 -27.44
N TYR A 264 -5.34 -7.13 -28.06
CA TYR A 264 -4.60 -8.20 -27.38
C TYR A 264 -3.10 -7.91 -27.42
N TYR A 265 -2.43 -8.21 -26.31
CA TYR A 265 -0.97 -8.07 -26.20
C TYR A 265 -0.33 -9.35 -25.70
N THR A 266 0.71 -9.79 -26.41
CA THR A 266 1.43 -11.03 -26.07
C THR A 266 2.76 -10.67 -25.39
N ARG A 267 3.05 -11.33 -24.25
CA ARG A 267 4.39 -11.28 -23.69
C ARG A 267 5.31 -12.16 -24.55
N LYS A 268 6.18 -11.54 -25.31
CA LYS A 268 7.13 -12.24 -26.17
C LYS A 268 8.08 -13.13 -25.34
N LYS A 269 8.59 -14.18 -25.97
CA LYS A 269 9.60 -15.08 -25.39
C LYS A 269 10.91 -14.35 -25.06
#